data_59090b6d6cbf1b9a649347ae7fe11c85
#
_entry.id   59090b6d6cbf1b9a649347ae7fe11c85
#
_cell.length_a   1.000
_cell.length_b   1.000
_cell.length_c   1.000
_cell.angle_alpha   90.00
_cell.angle_beta   90.00
_cell.angle_gamma   90.00
#
_symmetry.space_group_name_H-M   'P 1'
#
loop_
_entity.id
_entity.type
_entity.pdbx_description
1 polymer ?
#
loop_
_entity_poly.entity_id
_entity_poly.type
_entity_poly.pdbx_seq_one_letter_code
_entity_poly.pdbx_strand_id
1 'polypeptide(L)'
;MASPTATPPTGETIEVLPAVGRFDDFALVAGVQKPGAGGCWCMSYRDSRLNNLERPLYMADECSRDPGPGVLAYVDGEVAGWCSIAPRSSYRRLMNSRTIPFLDEGPVAAADAWVAVCFVVQPKFRHQGLMNALLEGAVEHARAHGARVVEGYPIESADPRGQGAGKVDVISGYVGTTRLFERAGFTRAAETTAHSGGRVRWLMRKLV
;
A
#
# COMPACT_ATOMS: atom_id res chain seq x y z
N MET A 1 -18.30 16.72 20.24
CA MET A 1 -18.10 17.71 19.18
C MET A 1 -17.35 17.03 18.05
N ALA A 2 -18.01 16.77 16.93
CA ALA A 2 -17.41 16.12 15.76
C ALA A 2 -16.52 17.15 15.03
N SER A 3 -15.23 16.82 14.84
CA SER A 3 -14.34 17.62 14.00
C SER A 3 -14.82 17.54 12.55
N PRO A 4 -14.83 18.65 11.81
CA PRO A 4 -15.27 18.64 10.43
C PRO A 4 -14.28 17.82 9.57
N THR A 5 -14.84 16.90 8.80
CA THR A 5 -14.16 16.22 7.71
C THR A 5 -13.75 17.30 6.71
N ALA A 6 -12.45 17.51 6.51
CA ALA A 6 -11.97 18.43 5.50
C ALA A 6 -12.44 17.91 4.14
N THR A 7 -13.38 18.59 3.53
CA THR A 7 -13.75 18.45 2.13
C THR A 7 -12.55 18.95 1.31
N PRO A 8 -12.10 18.23 0.26
CA PRO A 8 -11.05 18.74 -0.61
C PRO A 8 -11.50 20.08 -1.22
N PRO A 9 -10.57 21.02 -1.48
CA PRO A 9 -10.91 22.25 -2.15
C PRO A 9 -11.55 21.95 -3.50
N THR A 10 -12.63 22.65 -3.79
CA THR A 10 -13.45 22.54 -5.00
C THR A 10 -12.58 22.59 -6.25
N GLY A 11 -12.41 21.45 -6.95
CA GLY A 11 -11.86 21.43 -8.29
C GLY A 11 -10.75 20.42 -8.58
N GLU A 12 -10.04 19.88 -7.60
CA GLU A 12 -8.96 18.91 -7.87
C GLU A 12 -9.52 17.53 -8.25
N THR A 13 -9.11 17.04 -9.44
CA THR A 13 -9.50 15.70 -9.92
C THR A 13 -8.45 14.68 -9.47
N ILE A 14 -8.86 13.71 -8.67
CA ILE A 14 -8.02 12.58 -8.30
C ILE A 14 -8.36 11.41 -9.23
N GLU A 15 -7.36 10.89 -9.92
CA GLU A 15 -7.46 9.71 -10.75
C GLU A 15 -6.49 8.64 -10.25
N VAL A 16 -6.91 7.36 -10.26
CA VAL A 16 -6.05 6.24 -9.89
C VAL A 16 -5.96 5.26 -11.06
N LEU A 17 -4.74 5.03 -11.53
CA LEU A 17 -4.46 4.22 -12.72
C LEU A 17 -3.48 3.08 -12.39
N PRO A 18 -3.58 1.92 -13.08
CA PRO A 18 -2.57 0.88 -13.02
C PRO A 18 -1.18 1.40 -13.41
N ALA A 19 -0.14 0.88 -12.78
CA ALA A 19 1.24 1.27 -13.10
C ALA A 19 1.77 0.63 -14.39
N VAL A 20 0.95 -0.16 -15.09
CA VAL A 20 1.31 -0.75 -16.40
C VAL A 20 1.63 0.35 -17.40
N GLY A 21 2.83 0.28 -18.01
CA GLY A 21 3.33 1.28 -18.93
C GLY A 21 3.73 2.63 -18.32
N ARG A 22 3.76 2.74 -16.96
CA ARG A 22 3.99 4.01 -16.24
C ARG A 22 5.19 3.94 -15.30
N PHE A 23 6.27 3.29 -15.72
CA PHE A 23 7.46 3.16 -14.88
C PHE A 23 8.07 4.50 -14.49
N ASP A 24 8.09 5.48 -15.39
CA ASP A 24 8.67 6.81 -15.11
C ASP A 24 7.90 7.53 -14.00
N ASP A 25 6.57 7.49 -14.02
CA ASP A 25 5.72 8.03 -12.97
C ASP A 25 5.92 7.29 -11.63
N PHE A 26 6.03 5.96 -11.67
CA PHE A 26 6.38 5.17 -10.50
C PHE A 26 7.74 5.59 -9.92
N ALA A 27 8.75 5.78 -10.77
CA ALA A 27 10.09 6.20 -10.36
C ALA A 27 10.10 7.59 -9.71
N LEU A 28 9.26 8.52 -10.18
CA LEU A 28 9.10 9.84 -9.57
C LEU A 28 8.56 9.78 -8.14
N VAL A 29 7.71 8.78 -7.82
CA VAL A 29 7.09 8.66 -6.49
C VAL A 29 7.86 7.73 -5.56
N ALA A 30 8.26 6.56 -6.04
CA ALA A 30 8.82 5.48 -5.22
C ALA A 30 10.32 5.26 -5.44
N GLY A 31 10.89 5.91 -6.40
CA GLY A 31 12.32 5.84 -6.75
C GLY A 31 13.21 6.66 -5.83
N VAL A 32 14.49 6.67 -6.17
CA VAL A 32 15.52 7.45 -5.45
C VAL A 32 15.48 8.89 -5.90
N GLN A 33 15.19 9.79 -4.97
CA GLN A 33 15.07 11.23 -5.25
C GLN A 33 16.42 11.98 -5.21
N LYS A 34 17.50 11.35 -4.70
CA LYS A 34 18.82 11.96 -4.59
C LYS A 34 19.88 11.02 -5.13
N PRO A 35 20.82 11.48 -5.95
CA PRO A 35 21.95 10.67 -6.40
C PRO A 35 22.70 10.06 -5.23
N GLY A 36 23.04 8.77 -5.33
CA GLY A 36 23.77 8.03 -4.29
C GLY A 36 22.93 7.60 -3.07
N ALA A 37 21.69 8.02 -2.95
CA ALA A 37 20.80 7.54 -1.90
C ALA A 37 20.28 6.12 -2.23
N GLY A 38 20.12 5.28 -1.21
CA GLY A 38 19.39 4.03 -1.33
C GLY A 38 17.89 4.28 -1.41
N GLY A 39 17.19 3.57 -2.28
CA GLY A 39 15.74 3.61 -2.41
C GLY A 39 15.10 2.25 -2.18
N CYS A 40 13.91 2.24 -1.61
CA CYS A 40 13.16 1.00 -1.42
C CYS A 40 12.65 0.44 -2.75
N TRP A 41 12.24 1.28 -3.69
CA TRP A 41 11.57 0.89 -4.92
C TRP A 41 10.43 -0.11 -4.69
N CYS A 42 9.80 -0.06 -3.52
CA CYS A 42 8.79 -1.03 -3.04
C CYS A 42 9.24 -2.50 -3.04
N MET A 43 10.54 -2.75 -2.94
CA MET A 43 11.12 -4.09 -2.97
C MET A 43 11.12 -4.81 -1.63
N SER A 44 10.77 -4.13 -0.51
CA SER A 44 10.85 -4.69 0.85
C SER A 44 10.04 -5.98 1.05
N TYR A 45 8.96 -6.17 0.31
CA TYR A 45 8.15 -7.39 0.33
C TYR A 45 8.37 -8.31 -0.88
N ARG A 46 8.86 -7.76 -2.01
CA ARG A 46 9.14 -8.52 -3.25
C ARG A 46 10.47 -9.27 -3.12
N ASP A 47 11.57 -8.64 -3.45
CA ASP A 47 12.91 -9.21 -3.29
C ASP A 47 13.88 -8.19 -2.69
N SER A 48 14.08 -8.27 -1.37
CA SER A 48 14.97 -7.37 -0.64
C SER A 48 16.47 -7.62 -0.90
N ARG A 49 16.82 -8.71 -1.61
CA ARG A 49 18.22 -9.06 -1.95
C ARG A 49 18.76 -8.21 -3.08
N LEU A 50 17.88 -7.68 -3.94
CA LEU A 50 18.27 -6.84 -5.05
C LEU A 50 18.91 -5.53 -4.55
N ASN A 51 20.02 -5.16 -5.16
CA ASN A 51 20.75 -3.94 -4.86
C ASN A 51 20.10 -2.71 -5.54
N ASN A 52 20.65 -1.52 -5.29
CA ASN A 52 20.09 -0.25 -5.78
C ASN A 52 20.10 -0.09 -7.31
N LEU A 53 20.95 -0.84 -8.04
CA LEU A 53 20.97 -0.83 -9.51
C LEU A 53 19.96 -1.80 -10.10
N GLU A 54 19.71 -2.91 -9.42
CA GLU A 54 18.81 -3.98 -9.88
C GLU A 54 17.33 -3.66 -9.61
N ARG A 55 17.02 -2.96 -8.51
CA ARG A 55 15.64 -2.63 -8.11
C ARG A 55 14.85 -1.87 -9.17
N PRO A 56 15.38 -0.78 -9.77
CA PRO A 56 14.67 -0.08 -10.84
C PRO A 56 14.44 -0.95 -12.07
N LEU A 57 15.40 -1.79 -12.45
CA LEU A 57 15.26 -2.70 -13.59
C LEU A 57 14.15 -3.73 -13.35
N TYR A 58 14.13 -4.32 -12.15
CA TYR A 58 13.06 -5.23 -11.73
C TYR A 58 11.68 -4.56 -11.80
N MET A 59 11.55 -3.34 -11.28
CA MET A 59 10.27 -2.64 -11.27
C MET A 59 9.86 -2.14 -12.67
N ALA A 60 10.81 -1.81 -13.53
CA ALA A 60 10.52 -1.49 -14.94
C ALA A 60 9.94 -2.70 -15.67
N ASP A 61 10.49 -3.89 -15.44
CA ASP A 61 9.98 -5.14 -15.98
C ASP A 61 8.56 -5.45 -15.41
N GLU A 62 8.34 -5.28 -14.12
CA GLU A 62 7.00 -5.43 -13.52
C GLU A 62 5.98 -4.43 -14.09
N CYS A 63 6.37 -3.17 -14.32
CA CYS A 63 5.51 -2.17 -14.94
C CYS A 63 5.25 -2.43 -16.45
N SER A 64 6.05 -3.25 -17.10
CA SER A 64 5.84 -3.62 -18.50
C SER A 64 4.78 -4.72 -18.69
N ARG A 65 4.33 -5.35 -17.62
CA ARG A 65 3.42 -6.51 -17.64
C ARG A 65 2.07 -6.14 -17.04
N ASP A 66 1.01 -6.75 -17.53
CA ASP A 66 -0.30 -6.80 -16.89
C ASP A 66 -0.32 -7.96 -15.86
N PRO A 67 -0.82 -7.75 -14.66
CA PRO A 67 -1.55 -6.60 -14.09
C PRO A 67 -0.66 -5.47 -13.53
N GLY A 68 0.65 -5.57 -13.60
CA GLY A 68 1.58 -4.59 -13.05
C GLY A 68 1.76 -4.68 -11.52
N PRO A 69 2.67 -3.87 -10.98
CA PRO A 69 3.09 -3.99 -9.57
C PRO A 69 2.21 -3.19 -8.59
N GLY A 70 1.20 -2.45 -9.08
CA GLY A 70 0.36 -1.60 -8.27
C GLY A 70 -0.34 -0.49 -9.03
N VAL A 71 -0.79 0.54 -8.31
CA VAL A 71 -1.53 1.68 -8.86
C VAL A 71 -0.87 3.01 -8.49
N LEU A 72 -1.04 4.01 -9.36
CA LEU A 72 -0.58 5.38 -9.21
C LEU A 72 -1.77 6.32 -9.08
N ALA A 73 -1.71 7.27 -8.14
CA ALA A 73 -2.67 8.35 -8.05
C ALA A 73 -2.12 9.62 -8.71
N TYR A 74 -2.99 10.32 -9.42
CA TYR A 74 -2.73 11.60 -10.07
C TYR A 74 -3.67 12.65 -9.50
N VAL A 75 -3.17 13.86 -9.33
CA VAL A 75 -3.95 15.05 -8.99
C VAL A 75 -3.79 16.03 -10.12
N ASP A 76 -4.87 16.38 -10.81
CA ASP A 76 -4.87 17.25 -12.00
C ASP A 76 -3.81 16.85 -13.05
N GLY A 77 -3.65 15.54 -13.26
CA GLY A 77 -2.70 14.96 -14.22
C GLY A 77 -1.25 14.85 -13.71
N GLU A 78 -0.94 15.34 -12.52
CA GLU A 78 0.38 15.19 -11.93
C GLU A 78 0.44 13.95 -11.03
N VAL A 79 1.46 13.08 -11.20
CA VAL A 79 1.62 11.91 -10.34
C VAL A 79 1.85 12.32 -8.90
N ALA A 80 1.02 11.82 -8.00
CA ALA A 80 0.94 12.27 -6.61
C ALA A 80 1.24 11.15 -5.58
N GLY A 81 0.95 9.90 -5.95
CA GLY A 81 1.09 8.79 -5.02
C GLY A 81 1.14 7.42 -5.67
N TRP A 82 1.48 6.44 -4.86
CA TRP A 82 1.67 5.05 -5.24
C TRP A 82 1.08 4.10 -4.18
N CYS A 83 0.46 3.02 -4.62
CA CYS A 83 0.14 1.86 -3.79
C CYS A 83 0.66 0.58 -4.45
N SER A 84 1.53 -0.14 -3.74
CA SER A 84 1.96 -1.48 -4.17
C SER A 84 0.86 -2.47 -3.84
N ILE A 85 0.23 -3.03 -4.88
CA ILE A 85 -0.74 -4.12 -4.79
C ILE A 85 -0.47 -5.15 -5.86
N ALA A 86 -0.51 -6.42 -5.51
CA ALA A 86 -0.32 -7.54 -6.42
C ALA A 86 -0.84 -8.84 -5.78
N PRO A 87 -0.96 -9.94 -6.53
CA PRO A 87 -1.19 -11.26 -5.96
C PRO A 87 -0.22 -11.55 -4.82
N ARG A 88 -0.69 -12.18 -3.75
CA ARG A 88 0.13 -12.51 -2.58
C ARG A 88 1.42 -13.25 -2.94
N SER A 89 1.37 -14.12 -3.95
CA SER A 89 2.50 -14.88 -4.47
C SER A 89 3.65 -14.01 -5.02
N SER A 90 3.35 -12.78 -5.45
CA SER A 90 4.35 -11.81 -5.90
C SER A 90 5.20 -11.25 -4.77
N TYR A 91 4.78 -11.45 -3.53
CA TYR A 91 5.46 -10.94 -2.35
C TYR A 91 6.18 -12.06 -1.60
N ARG A 92 7.33 -12.45 -2.12
CA ARG A 92 8.13 -13.58 -1.60
C ARG A 92 8.36 -13.51 -0.08
N ARG A 93 8.55 -12.30 0.46
CA ARG A 93 8.77 -12.11 1.89
C ARG A 93 7.52 -12.38 2.72
N LEU A 94 6.33 -12.13 2.20
CA LEU A 94 5.08 -12.49 2.87
C LEU A 94 4.87 -13.99 2.89
N MET A 95 5.16 -14.68 1.79
CA MET A 95 5.02 -16.13 1.69
C MET A 95 5.89 -16.89 2.71
N ASN A 96 7.01 -16.28 3.14
CA ASN A 96 7.94 -16.85 4.12
C ASN A 96 7.91 -16.12 5.46
N SER A 97 6.89 -15.30 5.73
CA SER A 97 6.82 -14.53 6.97
C SER A 97 6.44 -15.40 8.16
N ARG A 98 7.19 -15.26 9.25
CA ARG A 98 6.85 -15.90 10.54
C ARG A 98 5.98 -14.98 11.42
N THR A 99 5.90 -13.70 11.10
CA THR A 99 5.22 -12.69 11.90
C THR A 99 3.88 -12.26 11.32
N ILE A 100 3.67 -12.53 10.03
CA ILE A 100 2.42 -12.25 9.32
C ILE A 100 1.82 -13.59 8.93
N PRO A 101 0.76 -14.06 9.61
CA PRO A 101 0.18 -15.36 9.36
C PRO A 101 -0.44 -15.42 7.96
N PHE A 102 -0.43 -16.60 7.42
CA PHE A 102 -1.24 -16.96 6.29
C PHE A 102 -2.55 -17.56 6.85
N LEU A 103 -3.67 -16.89 6.59
CA LEU A 103 -4.97 -17.45 6.94
C LEU A 103 -5.52 -18.16 5.72
N ASP A 104 -5.46 -19.48 5.74
CA ASP A 104 -6.08 -20.36 4.74
C ASP A 104 -7.50 -20.76 5.22
N GLU A 105 -8.17 -19.82 5.88
CA GLU A 105 -9.51 -20.02 6.41
C GLU A 105 -10.56 -19.39 5.50
N GLY A 106 -11.49 -20.20 5.03
CA GLY A 106 -12.65 -19.72 4.28
C GLY A 106 -12.66 -20.18 2.82
N PRO A 107 -13.64 -19.71 2.05
CA PRO A 107 -13.88 -20.16 0.67
C PRO A 107 -12.87 -19.60 -0.35
N VAL A 108 -11.90 -18.82 0.10
CA VAL A 108 -10.93 -18.13 -0.77
C VAL A 108 -9.58 -18.77 -0.64
N ALA A 109 -9.13 -19.42 -1.72
CA ALA A 109 -7.77 -19.97 -1.78
C ALA A 109 -6.74 -18.84 -1.71
N ALA A 110 -5.57 -19.15 -1.16
CA ALA A 110 -4.45 -18.21 -1.07
C ALA A 110 -4.03 -17.62 -2.42
N ALA A 111 -4.24 -18.34 -3.50
CA ALA A 111 -3.98 -17.91 -4.86
C ALA A 111 -4.84 -16.71 -5.30
N ASP A 112 -6.03 -16.56 -4.72
CA ASP A 112 -7.00 -15.51 -5.05
C ASP A 112 -6.84 -14.26 -4.17
N ALA A 113 -5.87 -14.26 -3.26
CA ALA A 113 -5.60 -13.13 -2.38
C ALA A 113 -4.62 -12.15 -3.02
N TRP A 114 -5.01 -10.89 -3.06
CA TRP A 114 -4.14 -9.77 -3.40
C TRP A 114 -3.78 -8.99 -2.15
N VAL A 115 -2.62 -8.34 -2.15
CA VAL A 115 -2.12 -7.66 -0.95
C VAL A 115 -1.67 -6.24 -1.26
N ALA A 116 -2.25 -5.27 -0.54
CA ALA A 116 -1.76 -3.89 -0.50
C ALA A 116 -0.71 -3.76 0.61
N VAL A 117 0.56 -3.56 0.23
CA VAL A 117 1.69 -3.62 1.19
C VAL A 117 2.36 -2.29 1.48
N CYS A 118 2.26 -1.30 0.59
CA CYS A 118 3.01 -0.07 0.71
C CYS A 118 2.29 1.09 0.03
N PHE A 119 2.26 2.23 0.70
CA PHE A 119 1.74 3.50 0.17
C PHE A 119 2.84 4.55 0.20
N VAL A 120 2.99 5.31 -0.86
CA VAL A 120 3.86 6.49 -0.91
C VAL A 120 3.06 7.64 -1.46
N VAL A 121 3.05 8.77 -0.73
CA VAL A 121 2.42 10.02 -1.18
C VAL A 121 3.48 11.11 -1.19
N GLN A 122 3.63 11.79 -2.31
CA GLN A 122 4.57 12.89 -2.44
C GLN A 122 4.25 14.00 -1.41
N PRO A 123 5.27 14.64 -0.81
CA PRO A 123 5.07 15.58 0.29
C PRO A 123 4.03 16.67 0.04
N LYS A 124 4.00 17.23 -1.18
CA LYS A 124 3.09 18.32 -1.55
C LYS A 124 1.61 17.91 -1.63
N PHE A 125 1.33 16.60 -1.78
CA PHE A 125 -0.02 16.05 -1.88
C PHE A 125 -0.49 15.33 -0.61
N ARG A 126 0.26 15.44 0.50
CA ARG A 126 -0.14 14.84 1.77
C ARG A 126 -1.34 15.58 2.37
N HIS A 127 -2.08 14.87 3.22
CA HIS A 127 -3.27 15.37 3.93
C HIS A 127 -4.48 15.70 3.05
N GLN A 128 -4.48 15.29 1.78
CA GLN A 128 -5.56 15.51 0.81
C GLN A 128 -6.41 14.24 0.56
N GLY A 129 -6.30 13.23 1.41
CA GLY A 129 -7.11 12.00 1.28
C GLY A 129 -6.58 10.98 0.26
N LEU A 130 -5.45 11.22 -0.40
CA LEU A 130 -4.92 10.35 -1.46
C LEU A 130 -4.74 8.89 -1.04
N MET A 131 -4.44 8.62 0.22
CA MET A 131 -4.31 7.23 0.68
C MET A 131 -5.63 6.47 0.62
N ASN A 132 -6.78 7.15 0.81
CA ASN A 132 -8.09 6.51 0.64
C ASN A 132 -8.31 6.18 -0.85
N ALA A 133 -8.11 7.15 -1.75
CA ALA A 133 -8.23 6.95 -3.19
C ALA A 133 -7.30 5.84 -3.71
N LEU A 134 -6.04 5.83 -3.26
CA LEU A 134 -5.07 4.77 -3.60
C LEU A 134 -5.53 3.40 -3.14
N LEU A 135 -6.06 3.26 -1.91
CA LEU A 135 -6.53 1.97 -1.40
C LEU A 135 -7.79 1.51 -2.14
N GLU A 136 -8.73 2.41 -2.42
CA GLU A 136 -9.93 2.12 -3.20
C GLU A 136 -9.58 1.71 -4.63
N GLY A 137 -8.71 2.46 -5.30
CA GLY A 137 -8.24 2.13 -6.66
C GLY A 137 -7.43 0.83 -6.70
N ALA A 138 -6.65 0.54 -5.65
CA ALA A 138 -5.95 -0.73 -5.51
C ALA A 138 -6.91 -1.92 -5.38
N VAL A 139 -7.98 -1.76 -4.59
CA VAL A 139 -9.04 -2.78 -4.45
C VAL A 139 -9.74 -3.02 -5.80
N GLU A 140 -10.07 -1.96 -6.52
CA GLU A 140 -10.73 -2.07 -7.82
C GLU A 140 -9.82 -2.72 -8.86
N HIS A 141 -8.54 -2.34 -8.88
CA HIS A 141 -7.54 -2.98 -9.73
C HIS A 141 -7.42 -4.49 -9.45
N ALA A 142 -7.35 -4.88 -8.19
CA ALA A 142 -7.32 -6.30 -7.81
C ALA A 142 -8.58 -7.04 -8.25
N ARG A 143 -9.77 -6.44 -8.04
CA ARG A 143 -11.06 -7.00 -8.48
C ARG A 143 -11.10 -7.23 -9.97
N ALA A 144 -10.65 -6.25 -10.77
CA ALA A 144 -10.62 -6.35 -12.22
C ALA A 144 -9.72 -7.49 -12.74
N HIS A 145 -8.76 -7.95 -11.91
CA HIS A 145 -7.86 -9.05 -12.21
C HIS A 145 -8.20 -10.35 -11.45
N GLY A 146 -9.45 -10.49 -11.02
CA GLY A 146 -9.98 -11.74 -10.47
C GLY A 146 -9.63 -12.01 -9.00
N ALA A 147 -9.16 -10.99 -8.27
CA ALA A 147 -9.03 -11.12 -6.81
C ALA A 147 -10.40 -11.40 -6.18
N ARG A 148 -10.45 -12.30 -5.23
CA ARG A 148 -11.63 -12.56 -4.39
C ARG A 148 -11.51 -11.96 -3.00
N VAL A 149 -10.30 -11.68 -2.58
CA VAL A 149 -9.98 -11.00 -1.32
C VAL A 149 -8.79 -10.08 -1.51
N VAL A 150 -8.86 -8.90 -0.90
CA VAL A 150 -7.72 -8.01 -0.74
C VAL A 150 -7.32 -7.99 0.72
N GLU A 151 -6.03 -8.17 0.98
CA GLU A 151 -5.41 -8.11 2.31
C GLU A 151 -4.56 -6.84 2.45
N GLY A 152 -4.35 -6.44 3.70
CA GLY A 152 -3.35 -5.45 4.06
C GLY A 152 -2.86 -5.66 5.50
N TYR A 153 -1.73 -5.05 5.81
CA TYR A 153 -1.09 -5.21 7.13
C TYR A 153 -0.80 -3.84 7.77
N PRO A 154 -1.84 -3.01 7.98
CA PRO A 154 -1.67 -1.69 8.58
C PRO A 154 -1.22 -1.77 10.05
N ILE A 155 -0.66 -0.65 10.54
CA ILE A 155 -0.42 -0.47 11.97
C ILE A 155 -1.71 -0.14 12.71
N GLU A 156 -1.78 -0.52 13.99
CA GLU A 156 -2.86 -0.11 14.87
C GLU A 156 -2.93 1.43 14.98
N SER A 157 -4.11 1.98 14.73
CA SER A 157 -4.35 3.43 14.82
C SER A 157 -4.43 3.94 16.25
N ALA A 158 -5.00 3.13 17.14
CA ALA A 158 -5.08 3.46 18.56
C ALA A 158 -3.69 3.33 19.20
N ASP A 159 -3.36 4.23 20.12
CA ASP A 159 -2.20 4.05 20.98
C ASP A 159 -2.60 3.09 22.12
N PRO A 160 -1.97 1.91 22.23
CA PRO A 160 -2.27 0.96 23.30
C PRO A 160 -2.00 1.53 24.71
N ARG A 161 -1.21 2.61 24.79
CA ARG A 161 -0.85 3.26 26.06
C ARG A 161 -1.79 4.40 26.46
N GLY A 162 -2.84 4.69 25.65
CA GLY A 162 -3.80 5.75 25.93
C GLY A 162 -3.25 7.19 25.87
N GLN A 163 -2.04 7.37 25.37
CA GLN A 163 -1.36 8.68 25.30
C GLN A 163 -1.76 9.52 24.08
N GLY A 164 -2.92 9.24 23.49
CA GLY A 164 -3.38 9.87 22.26
C GLY A 164 -2.76 9.23 20.99
N ALA A 165 -3.31 9.53 19.83
CA ALA A 165 -2.78 9.06 18.56
C ALA A 165 -1.43 9.75 18.30
N GLY A 166 -0.35 9.22 18.88
CA GLY A 166 1.00 9.69 18.63
C GLY A 166 1.26 9.78 17.13
N LYS A 167 2.02 10.78 16.72
CA LYS A 167 2.37 10.99 15.30
C LYS A 167 2.95 9.69 14.74
N VAL A 168 2.29 9.13 13.74
CA VAL A 168 2.81 7.96 13.01
C VAL A 168 4.11 8.39 12.33
N ASP A 169 5.23 7.71 12.64
CA ASP A 169 6.48 7.99 11.94
C ASP A 169 6.35 7.68 10.44
N VAL A 170 7.22 8.29 9.63
CA VAL A 170 7.15 8.20 8.17
C VAL A 170 7.25 6.75 7.68
N ILE A 171 8.09 5.92 8.33
CA ILE A 171 8.30 4.53 7.93
C ILE A 171 7.06 3.70 8.22
N SER A 172 6.44 3.89 9.39
CA SER A 172 5.20 3.22 9.77
C SER A 172 4.01 3.69 8.91
N GLY A 173 4.05 4.91 8.40
CA GLY A 173 3.04 5.46 7.51
C GLY A 173 2.92 4.73 6.16
N TYR A 174 4.00 4.10 5.70
CA TYR A 174 4.00 3.38 4.42
C TYR A 174 3.07 2.16 4.36
N VAL A 175 2.72 1.56 5.48
CA VAL A 175 1.82 0.39 5.51
C VAL A 175 0.37 0.76 5.76
N GLY A 176 0.08 2.04 5.99
CA GLY A 176 -1.24 2.54 6.34
C GLY A 176 -1.61 2.26 7.80
N THR A 177 -2.81 2.67 8.17
CA THR A 177 -3.37 2.51 9.52
C THR A 177 -4.64 1.66 9.50
N THR A 178 -4.98 0.99 10.60
CA THR A 178 -6.24 0.21 10.70
C THR A 178 -7.44 1.07 10.36
N ARG A 179 -7.47 2.35 10.80
CA ARG A 179 -8.56 3.28 10.49
C ARG A 179 -8.70 3.59 8.99
N LEU A 180 -7.59 3.64 8.24
CA LEU A 180 -7.63 3.80 6.78
C LEU A 180 -8.33 2.61 6.13
N PHE A 181 -7.94 1.39 6.52
CA PHE A 181 -8.49 0.16 5.98
C PHE A 181 -9.96 -0.06 6.40
N GLU A 182 -10.31 0.23 7.65
CA GLU A 182 -11.69 0.15 8.15
C GLU A 182 -12.63 1.07 7.35
N ARG A 183 -12.21 2.31 7.03
CA ARG A 183 -12.99 3.22 6.17
C ARG A 183 -13.18 2.68 4.75
N ALA A 184 -12.22 1.95 4.23
CA ALA A 184 -12.31 1.30 2.93
C ALA A 184 -13.09 -0.03 2.97
N GLY A 185 -13.69 -0.38 4.11
CA GLY A 185 -14.53 -1.58 4.28
C GLY A 185 -13.77 -2.87 4.55
N PHE A 186 -12.51 -2.78 5.01
CA PHE A 186 -11.77 -3.94 5.49
C PHE A 186 -12.14 -4.26 6.93
N THR A 187 -12.12 -5.53 7.28
CA THR A 187 -12.31 -6.06 8.64
C THR A 187 -11.01 -6.63 9.19
N ARG A 188 -10.85 -6.60 10.50
CA ARG A 188 -9.71 -7.23 11.19
C ARG A 188 -9.88 -8.75 11.13
N ALA A 189 -8.94 -9.45 10.53
CA ALA A 189 -8.96 -10.90 10.39
C ALA A 189 -8.08 -11.59 11.45
N ALA A 190 -6.89 -11.04 11.72
CA ALA A 190 -6.01 -11.55 12.78
C ALA A 190 -5.05 -10.46 13.27
N GLU A 191 -4.69 -10.55 14.54
CA GLU A 191 -3.53 -9.83 15.07
C GLU A 191 -2.26 -10.52 14.60
N THR A 192 -1.24 -9.75 14.23
CA THR A 192 0.07 -10.29 13.85
C THR A 192 1.10 -10.04 14.94
N THR A 193 2.19 -10.80 14.94
CA THR A 193 3.35 -10.49 15.80
C THR A 193 4.30 -9.48 15.16
N ALA A 194 3.94 -8.94 13.97
CA ALA A 194 4.71 -7.90 13.31
C ALA A 194 4.44 -6.53 13.92
N HIS A 195 5.49 -5.72 14.05
CA HIS A 195 5.42 -4.36 14.57
C HIS A 195 6.05 -3.38 13.56
N SER A 196 5.58 -2.13 13.61
CA SER A 196 6.21 -1.01 12.94
C SER A 196 6.06 0.24 13.83
N GLY A 197 7.17 0.95 14.10
CA GLY A 197 7.16 2.09 15.02
C GLY A 197 6.63 1.75 16.42
N GLY A 198 6.87 0.54 16.92
CA GLY A 198 6.37 0.06 18.22
C GLY A 198 4.88 -0.29 18.26
N ARG A 199 4.18 -0.21 17.12
CA ARG A 199 2.74 -0.53 17.01
C ARG A 199 2.55 -1.90 16.38
N VAL A 200 1.59 -2.65 16.88
CA VAL A 200 1.16 -3.93 16.31
C VAL A 200 0.59 -3.71 14.91
N ARG A 201 0.83 -4.65 14.03
CA ARG A 201 0.22 -4.71 12.70
C ARG A 201 -0.92 -5.72 12.71
N TRP A 202 -2.01 -5.36 12.03
CA TRP A 202 -3.18 -6.23 11.87
C TRP A 202 -3.22 -6.81 10.47
N LEU A 203 -3.58 -8.08 10.35
CA LEU A 203 -4.07 -8.61 9.08
C LEU A 203 -5.51 -8.15 8.92
N MET A 204 -5.75 -7.35 7.90
CA MET A 204 -7.08 -6.88 7.53
C MET A 204 -7.48 -7.43 6.16
N ARG A 205 -8.75 -7.76 6.00
CA ARG A 205 -9.31 -8.38 4.78
C ARG A 205 -10.56 -7.65 4.30
N LYS A 206 -10.72 -7.63 2.98
CA LYS A 206 -11.94 -7.21 2.30
C LYS A 206 -12.25 -8.20 1.19
N LEU A 207 -13.45 -8.78 1.19
CA LEU A 207 -13.97 -9.55 0.06
C LEU A 207 -14.32 -8.60 -1.08
N VAL A 208 -14.02 -8.99 -2.33
CA VAL A 208 -14.15 -8.14 -3.52
C VAL A 208 -14.82 -8.87 -4.70
#